data_b2e383a44938a162e9c83719a3295c14
#
_entry.id   b2e383a44938a162e9c83719a3295c14
#
_cell.length_a   1.000
_cell.length_b   1.000
_cell.length_c   1.000
_cell.angle_alpha   90.00
_cell.angle_beta   90.00
_cell.angle_gamma   90.00
#
_symmetry.space_group_name_H-M   'P 1'
#
loop_
_entity.id
_entity.type
_entity.pdbx_description
1 polymer ?
#
loop_
_entity_poly.entity_id
_entity_poly.type
_entity_poly.pdbx_seq_one_letter_code
_entity_poly.pdbx_strand_id
1 'polypeptide(L)'
;DCWSDEKDFITSDQVEGDTKVVLFHGTVDKAETDLGFKLPSDVHIDKFKGYDLGLLGDIHKRQFVNKEETIAYCGSLVQQNHGEEIGKGYLLWDVPKRTSEYIEIPNDYGYYTVNIQDGKLPTDLGNLPKKARLRVKVANTSGTELKKCLAVIQHKHGIKEVVVHR
;
A
#
# COMPACT_ATOMS: atom_id res chain seq x y z
N ASP A 1 9.34 6.15 19.31
CA ASP A 1 10.34 6.70 18.36
C ASP A 1 11.73 6.31 18.82
N CYS A 2 12.17 5.10 18.44
CA CYS A 2 13.49 4.60 18.87
C CYS A 2 14.63 5.04 17.94
N TRP A 3 14.43 5.97 17.01
CA TRP A 3 15.42 6.32 15.98
C TRP A 3 15.61 7.83 15.82
N SER A 4 15.44 8.59 16.88
CA SER A 4 15.58 10.06 16.83
C SER A 4 17.01 10.58 16.70
N ASP A 5 18.02 9.73 16.90
CA ASP A 5 19.43 10.12 16.78
C ASP A 5 20.16 9.31 15.70
N GLU A 6 20.88 10.00 14.79
CA GLU A 6 21.77 9.37 13.80
C GLU A 6 22.78 8.40 14.40
N LYS A 7 23.04 8.51 15.70
CA LYS A 7 24.02 7.71 16.46
C LYS A 7 23.55 6.28 16.72
N ASP A 8 22.24 6.01 16.58
CA ASP A 8 21.64 4.70 16.92
C ASP A 8 21.51 3.77 15.70
N PHE A 9 21.87 4.25 14.51
CA PHE A 9 21.81 3.40 13.30
C PHE A 9 23.03 2.48 13.25
N ILE A 10 22.78 1.17 13.35
CA ILE A 10 23.84 0.16 13.21
C ILE A 10 24.22 0.07 11.74
N THR A 11 25.48 0.32 11.41
CA THR A 11 26.03 0.20 10.06
C THR A 11 26.54 -1.21 9.79
N SER A 12 26.63 -1.60 8.52
CA SER A 12 27.00 -2.96 8.13
C SER A 12 28.40 -3.41 8.56
N ASP A 13 29.32 -2.45 8.80
CA ASP A 13 30.67 -2.71 9.31
C ASP A 13 30.67 -3.06 10.81
N GLN A 14 29.62 -2.72 11.53
CA GLN A 14 29.41 -3.07 12.93
C GLN A 14 28.77 -4.46 13.11
N VAL A 15 28.37 -5.11 12.01
CA VAL A 15 27.70 -6.42 12.03
C VAL A 15 28.62 -7.48 11.45
N GLU A 16 28.81 -8.57 12.17
CA GLU A 16 29.58 -9.74 11.74
C GLU A 16 28.65 -10.73 11.00
N GLY A 17 29.23 -11.51 10.08
CA GLY A 17 28.53 -12.58 9.34
C GLY A 17 28.70 -12.47 7.82
N ASP A 18 28.50 -13.59 7.15
CA ASP A 18 28.63 -13.71 5.68
C ASP A 18 27.44 -13.09 4.94
N THR A 19 26.29 -13.02 5.60
CA THR A 19 25.08 -12.37 5.06
C THR A 19 24.52 -11.39 6.09
N LYS A 20 24.41 -10.14 5.70
CA LYS A 20 23.98 -9.04 6.57
C LYS A 20 22.61 -8.56 6.16
N VAL A 21 21.64 -8.69 7.05
CA VAL A 21 20.26 -8.27 6.83
C VAL A 21 19.90 -7.17 7.82
N VAL A 22 19.38 -6.05 7.30
CA VAL A 22 18.88 -4.96 8.16
C VAL A 22 17.34 -4.98 8.18
N LEU A 23 16.79 -4.77 9.37
CA LEU A 23 15.37 -4.51 9.59
C LEU A 23 15.23 -3.04 9.99
N PHE A 24 14.37 -2.31 9.30
CA PHE A 24 14.14 -0.90 9.59
C PHE A 24 12.65 -0.57 9.47
N HIS A 25 12.13 0.20 10.42
CA HIS A 25 10.76 0.69 10.40
C HIS A 25 10.78 2.22 10.43
N GLY A 26 10.40 2.84 9.34
CA GLY A 26 10.44 4.28 9.14
C GLY A 26 10.59 4.65 7.67
N THR A 27 10.62 5.95 7.38
CA THR A 27 10.73 6.47 6.02
C THR A 27 12.18 6.61 5.58
N VAL A 28 12.49 6.18 4.36
CA VAL A 28 13.77 6.39 3.67
C VAL A 28 13.57 7.44 2.56
N ASP A 29 14.60 8.22 2.25
CA ASP A 29 14.56 9.39 1.33
C ASP A 29 14.03 9.14 -0.09
N LYS A 30 13.92 7.88 -0.51
CA LYS A 30 13.39 7.50 -1.83
C LYS A 30 11.99 6.91 -1.78
N ALA A 31 11.41 6.79 -0.58
CA ALA A 31 10.10 6.20 -0.43
C ALA A 31 8.99 7.14 -0.94
N GLU A 32 7.96 6.53 -1.54
CA GLU A 32 6.78 7.23 -2.01
C GLU A 32 5.49 6.48 -1.64
N THR A 33 4.38 7.21 -1.63
CA THR A 33 3.04 6.62 -1.45
C THR A 33 2.53 5.98 -2.73
N ASP A 34 1.44 5.19 -2.68
CA ASP A 34 0.75 4.64 -3.86
C ASP A 34 0.30 5.75 -4.85
N LEU A 35 0.04 6.97 -4.37
CA LEU A 35 -0.29 8.13 -5.20
C LEU A 35 0.93 8.84 -5.80
N GLY A 36 2.15 8.33 -5.58
CA GLY A 36 3.40 8.89 -6.11
C GLY A 36 3.93 10.11 -5.35
N PHE A 37 3.40 10.43 -4.17
CA PHE A 37 3.95 11.49 -3.34
C PHE A 37 5.24 10.98 -2.66
N LYS A 38 6.34 11.70 -2.88
CA LYS A 38 7.59 11.46 -2.17
C LYS A 38 7.45 11.83 -0.70
N LEU A 39 7.92 10.94 0.15
CA LEU A 39 7.86 11.14 1.59
C LEU A 39 9.15 11.83 2.07
N PRO A 40 9.04 12.90 2.87
CA PRO A 40 10.21 13.52 3.47
C PRO A 40 10.87 12.54 4.45
N SER A 41 12.19 12.49 4.43
CA SER A 41 12.95 11.66 5.36
C SER A 41 14.36 12.20 5.56
N ASP A 42 14.86 12.11 6.78
CA ASP A 42 16.24 12.37 7.14
C ASP A 42 17.12 11.11 7.03
N VAL A 43 16.50 9.94 6.78
CA VAL A 43 17.22 8.68 6.60
C VAL A 43 17.53 8.45 5.13
N HIS A 44 18.79 8.62 4.76
CA HIS A 44 19.29 8.36 3.42
C HIS A 44 19.47 6.87 3.15
N ILE A 45 19.17 6.43 1.91
CA ILE A 45 19.40 5.06 1.46
C ILE A 45 20.84 4.60 1.62
N ASP A 46 21.79 5.52 1.59
CA ASP A 46 23.21 5.24 1.79
C ASP A 46 23.55 4.63 3.16
N LYS A 47 22.69 4.81 4.16
CA LYS A 47 22.86 4.17 5.48
C LYS A 47 22.73 2.64 5.42
N PHE A 48 22.13 2.12 4.36
CA PHE A 48 21.96 0.69 4.14
C PHE A 48 23.10 0.05 3.32
N LYS A 49 24.12 0.82 2.95
CA LYS A 49 25.29 0.31 2.23
C LYS A 49 26.01 -0.81 3.01
N GLY A 50 26.35 -1.87 2.28
CA GLY A 50 27.08 -3.04 2.84
C GLY A 50 26.17 -4.05 3.52
N TYR A 51 24.86 -3.80 3.63
CA TYR A 51 23.87 -4.83 3.91
C TYR A 51 23.50 -5.58 2.61
N ASP A 52 23.33 -6.89 2.70
CA ASP A 52 22.93 -7.73 1.58
C ASP A 52 21.44 -7.58 1.28
N LEU A 53 20.62 -7.46 2.33
CA LEU A 53 19.18 -7.26 2.25
C LEU A 53 18.72 -6.20 3.24
N GLY A 54 17.76 -5.38 2.82
CA GLY A 54 17.06 -4.43 3.67
C GLY A 54 15.54 -4.69 3.65
N LEU A 55 14.99 -5.09 4.80
CA LEU A 55 13.57 -5.36 4.98
C LEU A 55 12.94 -4.17 5.71
N LEU A 56 12.21 -3.35 4.95
CA LEU A 56 11.69 -2.08 5.45
C LEU A 56 10.20 -2.16 5.75
N GLY A 57 9.76 -1.52 6.83
CA GLY A 57 8.36 -1.34 7.23
C GLY A 57 7.97 0.13 7.35
N ASP A 58 6.72 0.43 7.67
CA ASP A 58 6.05 1.74 7.78
C ASP A 58 5.32 2.16 6.49
N ILE A 59 5.94 2.03 5.33
CA ILE A 59 5.34 2.48 4.07
C ILE A 59 4.49 1.37 3.45
N HIS A 60 3.21 1.66 3.19
CA HIS A 60 2.22 0.69 2.73
C HIS A 60 2.30 0.37 1.23
N LYS A 61 3.07 1.16 0.47
CA LYS A 61 3.39 0.86 -0.93
C LYS A 61 4.55 -0.12 -0.98
N ARG A 62 4.34 -1.29 -1.62
CA ARG A 62 5.44 -2.18 -1.96
C ARG A 62 6.36 -1.51 -2.96
N GLN A 63 7.64 -1.38 -2.64
CA GLN A 63 8.62 -0.75 -3.51
C GLN A 63 10.04 -1.13 -3.14
N PHE A 64 10.89 -1.28 -4.15
CA PHE A 64 12.33 -1.30 -3.98
C PHE A 64 12.88 0.13 -3.92
N VAL A 65 13.80 0.40 -3.02
CA VAL A 65 14.41 1.73 -2.85
C VAL A 65 15.84 1.78 -3.39
N ASN A 66 16.39 0.66 -3.83
CA ASN A 66 17.68 0.57 -4.51
C ASN A 66 17.57 -0.12 -5.88
N LYS A 67 18.59 0.04 -6.73
CA LYS A 67 18.60 -0.51 -8.11
C LYS A 67 18.80 -2.02 -8.14
N GLU A 68 19.45 -2.56 -7.14
CA GLU A 68 19.79 -3.99 -7.00
C GLU A 68 18.58 -4.80 -6.53
N GLU A 69 17.45 -4.15 -6.21
CA GLU A 69 16.22 -4.77 -5.72
C GLU A 69 16.42 -5.62 -4.45
N THR A 70 17.36 -5.19 -3.60
CA THR A 70 17.71 -5.89 -2.35
C THR A 70 17.23 -5.17 -1.09
N ILE A 71 16.76 -3.92 -1.22
CA ILE A 71 16.23 -3.12 -0.12
C ILE A 71 14.80 -2.69 -0.48
N ALA A 72 13.82 -3.15 0.29
CA ALA A 72 12.42 -2.95 -0.05
C ALA A 72 11.49 -2.76 1.14
N TYR A 73 10.46 -1.95 0.90
CA TYR A 73 9.21 -1.99 1.67
C TYR A 73 8.34 -3.12 1.14
N CYS A 74 7.90 -3.99 2.03
CA CYS A 74 6.99 -5.08 1.67
C CYS A 74 5.55 -4.58 1.40
N GLY A 75 5.22 -3.37 1.83
CA GLY A 75 3.87 -2.84 1.83
C GLY A 75 3.03 -3.33 3.01
N SER A 76 1.73 -3.29 2.84
CA SER A 76 0.77 -3.77 3.84
C SER A 76 0.02 -5.02 3.35
N LEU A 77 -0.47 -5.85 4.27
CA LEU A 77 -1.24 -7.06 3.94
C LEU A 77 -2.67 -6.76 3.47
N VAL A 78 -3.19 -5.58 3.83
CA VAL A 78 -4.52 -5.11 3.45
C VAL A 78 -4.47 -3.62 3.15
N GLN A 79 -5.39 -3.14 2.30
CA GLN A 79 -5.57 -1.70 2.13
C GLN A 79 -6.03 -1.04 3.44
N GLN A 80 -5.49 0.12 3.73
CA GLN A 80 -5.87 0.92 4.90
C GLN A 80 -6.68 2.17 4.53
N ASN A 81 -6.64 2.57 3.27
CA ASN A 81 -7.41 3.73 2.79
C ASN A 81 -7.67 3.66 1.28
N HIS A 82 -8.48 4.60 0.77
CA HIS A 82 -8.86 4.70 -0.65
C HIS A 82 -7.75 5.20 -1.59
N GLY A 83 -6.61 5.58 -1.09
CA GLY A 83 -5.46 6.02 -1.88
C GLY A 83 -4.46 4.91 -2.16
N GLU A 84 -4.69 3.72 -1.62
CA GLU A 84 -3.79 2.58 -1.77
C GLU A 84 -4.24 1.63 -2.88
N GLU A 85 -3.29 0.95 -3.49
CA GLU A 85 -3.55 -0.13 -4.47
C GLU A 85 -4.20 -1.35 -3.81
N ILE A 86 -4.95 -2.11 -4.61
CA ILE A 86 -5.75 -3.26 -4.13
C ILE A 86 -4.88 -4.48 -3.88
N GLY A 87 -3.98 -4.82 -4.77
CA GLY A 87 -3.15 -6.03 -4.70
C GLY A 87 -2.15 -5.99 -3.55
N LYS A 88 -2.59 -6.31 -2.33
CA LYS A 88 -1.78 -6.32 -1.12
C LYS A 88 -1.24 -7.71 -0.80
N GLY A 89 -0.07 -7.76 -0.15
CA GLY A 89 0.62 -9.02 0.15
C GLY A 89 1.95 -8.81 0.87
N TYR A 90 2.89 -9.71 0.63
CA TYR A 90 4.21 -9.65 1.25
C TYR A 90 5.32 -10.08 0.29
N LEU A 91 6.55 -9.74 0.62
CA LEU A 91 7.75 -10.21 -0.09
C LEU A 91 8.30 -11.47 0.60
N LEU A 92 8.43 -12.56 -0.17
CA LEU A 92 9.16 -13.75 0.23
C LEU A 92 10.59 -13.65 -0.32
N TRP A 93 11.58 -13.67 0.57
CA TRP A 93 12.98 -13.52 0.20
C TRP A 93 13.73 -14.84 0.11
N ASP A 94 14.45 -15.05 -0.99
CA ASP A 94 15.49 -16.06 -1.11
C ASP A 94 16.82 -15.39 -0.71
N VAL A 95 17.18 -15.55 0.57
CA VAL A 95 18.35 -14.88 1.16
C VAL A 95 19.67 -15.23 0.44
N PRO A 96 19.98 -16.52 0.15
CA PRO A 96 21.17 -16.87 -0.60
C PRO A 96 21.26 -16.23 -1.98
N LYS A 97 20.15 -16.12 -2.70
CA LYS A 97 20.10 -15.51 -4.03
C LYS A 97 19.93 -14.00 -4.02
N ARG A 98 19.59 -13.42 -2.87
CA ARG A 98 19.26 -11.99 -2.72
C ARG A 98 18.14 -11.53 -3.65
N THR A 99 17.13 -12.39 -3.85
CA THR A 99 15.96 -12.12 -4.67
C THR A 99 14.70 -12.23 -3.85
N SER A 100 13.61 -11.61 -4.31
CA SER A 100 12.31 -11.72 -3.69
C SER A 100 11.21 -12.03 -4.68
N GLU A 101 10.17 -12.69 -4.20
CA GLU A 101 8.92 -12.91 -4.88
C GLU A 101 7.79 -12.21 -4.12
N TYR A 102 6.90 -11.53 -4.84
CA TYR A 102 5.71 -10.95 -4.22
C TYR A 102 4.58 -11.96 -4.17
N ILE A 103 4.10 -12.21 -2.97
CA ILE A 103 2.96 -13.11 -2.74
C ILE A 103 1.74 -12.25 -2.40
N GLU A 104 0.81 -12.15 -3.34
CA GLU A 104 -0.46 -11.45 -3.12
C GLU A 104 -1.37 -12.30 -2.22
N ILE A 105 -2.00 -11.65 -1.24
CA ILE A 105 -2.98 -12.28 -0.35
C ILE A 105 -4.39 -11.92 -0.82
N PRO A 106 -5.20 -12.89 -1.26
CA PRO A 106 -6.60 -12.66 -1.57
C PRO A 106 -7.35 -12.11 -0.35
N ASN A 107 -8.12 -11.05 -0.54
CA ASN A 107 -8.81 -10.39 0.54
C ASN A 107 -10.28 -10.11 0.17
N ASP A 108 -11.21 -10.37 1.10
CA ASP A 108 -12.62 -10.02 0.96
C ASP A 108 -12.96 -8.60 1.44
N TYR A 109 -11.93 -7.84 1.79
CA TYR A 109 -11.94 -6.47 2.30
C TYR A 109 -11.17 -5.53 1.37
N GLY A 110 -11.62 -4.29 1.27
CA GLY A 110 -10.85 -3.27 0.53
C GLY A 110 -11.59 -1.94 0.44
N TYR A 111 -10.86 -0.92 0.00
CA TYR A 111 -11.38 0.43 -0.22
C TYR A 111 -11.55 0.67 -1.72
N TYR A 112 -12.77 0.95 -2.16
CA TYR A 112 -13.11 1.12 -3.57
C TYR A 112 -13.76 2.47 -3.79
N THR A 113 -13.48 3.09 -4.93
CA THR A 113 -14.15 4.32 -5.36
C THR A 113 -15.04 4.05 -6.57
N VAL A 114 -16.31 4.40 -6.45
CA VAL A 114 -17.32 4.30 -7.52
C VAL A 114 -17.73 5.71 -7.92
N ASN A 115 -17.64 6.01 -9.22
CA ASN A 115 -18.08 7.30 -9.76
C ASN A 115 -19.49 7.15 -10.32
N ILE A 116 -20.46 7.91 -9.78
CA ILE A 116 -21.81 8.04 -10.32
C ILE A 116 -21.86 9.36 -11.08
N GLN A 117 -22.09 9.24 -12.39
CA GLN A 117 -22.19 10.38 -13.29
C GLN A 117 -23.52 10.35 -14.05
N ASP A 118 -24.19 11.52 -14.16
CA ASP A 118 -25.46 11.67 -14.89
C ASP A 118 -26.52 10.62 -14.49
N GLY A 119 -26.60 10.33 -13.18
CA GLY A 119 -27.52 9.34 -12.64
C GLY A 119 -27.22 7.89 -12.94
N LYS A 120 -26.02 7.57 -13.46
CA LYS A 120 -25.64 6.23 -13.90
C LYS A 120 -24.47 5.65 -13.11
N LEU A 121 -24.56 4.35 -12.86
CA LEU A 121 -23.43 3.55 -12.37
C LEU A 121 -22.46 3.23 -13.52
N PRO A 122 -21.16 3.05 -13.23
CA PRO A 122 -20.24 2.46 -14.19
C PRO A 122 -20.75 1.12 -14.70
N THR A 123 -20.49 0.81 -15.96
CA THR A 123 -20.88 -0.47 -16.60
C THR A 123 -20.15 -1.66 -15.99
N ASP A 124 -18.93 -1.44 -15.51
CA ASP A 124 -18.15 -2.40 -14.78
C ASP A 124 -17.90 -1.90 -13.34
N LEU A 125 -18.65 -2.48 -12.41
CA LEU A 125 -18.40 -2.27 -10.98
C LEU A 125 -17.31 -3.22 -10.45
N GLY A 126 -16.78 -4.08 -11.34
CA GLY A 126 -15.84 -5.11 -10.96
C GLY A 126 -16.42 -6.14 -9.98
N ASN A 127 -15.58 -7.02 -9.51
CA ASN A 127 -15.92 -7.97 -8.45
C ASN A 127 -15.64 -7.31 -7.10
N LEU A 128 -16.55 -6.42 -6.67
CA LEU A 128 -16.43 -5.79 -5.36
C LEU A 128 -16.51 -6.87 -4.27
N PRO A 129 -15.53 -6.97 -3.37
CA PRO A 129 -15.59 -7.93 -2.29
C PRO A 129 -16.71 -7.58 -1.30
N LYS A 130 -17.25 -8.59 -0.64
CA LYS A 130 -18.41 -8.44 0.26
C LYS A 130 -18.22 -7.45 1.40
N LYS A 131 -16.98 -7.28 1.85
CA LYS A 131 -16.59 -6.35 2.92
C LYS A 131 -15.94 -5.07 2.40
N ALA A 132 -16.20 -4.70 1.15
CA ALA A 132 -15.68 -3.46 0.60
C ALA A 132 -16.25 -2.24 1.32
N ARG A 133 -15.38 -1.24 1.52
CA ARG A 133 -15.75 0.11 1.93
C ARG A 133 -15.80 0.99 0.71
N LEU A 134 -16.98 1.45 0.35
CA LEU A 134 -17.17 2.25 -0.85
C LEU A 134 -17.13 3.75 -0.56
N ARG A 135 -16.34 4.45 -1.36
CA ARG A 135 -16.46 5.88 -1.59
C ARG A 135 -17.22 6.09 -2.89
N VAL A 136 -18.37 6.73 -2.83
CA VAL A 136 -19.16 7.10 -4.00
C VAL A 136 -18.94 8.58 -4.29
N LYS A 137 -18.30 8.88 -5.42
CA LYS A 137 -18.18 10.24 -5.96
C LYS A 137 -19.33 10.50 -6.90
N VAL A 138 -20.02 11.63 -6.71
CA VAL A 138 -21.26 11.95 -7.43
C VAL A 138 -21.08 13.22 -8.24
N ALA A 139 -21.37 13.16 -9.53
CA ALA A 139 -21.42 14.31 -10.43
C ALA A 139 -22.73 14.33 -11.22
N ASN A 140 -23.30 15.51 -11.41
CA ASN A 140 -24.49 15.74 -12.23
C ASN A 140 -25.61 14.68 -12.02
N THR A 141 -25.96 14.42 -10.74
CA THR A 141 -26.88 13.35 -10.36
C THR A 141 -27.88 13.85 -9.33
N SER A 142 -29.16 13.67 -9.57
CA SER A 142 -30.23 14.04 -8.63
C SER A 142 -30.24 13.10 -7.41
N GLY A 143 -30.84 13.55 -6.32
CA GLY A 143 -30.98 12.72 -5.12
C GLY A 143 -31.79 11.45 -5.34
N THR A 144 -32.77 11.47 -6.26
CA THR A 144 -33.59 10.31 -6.60
C THR A 144 -32.78 9.27 -7.39
N GLU A 145 -31.99 9.70 -8.37
CA GLU A 145 -31.11 8.83 -9.15
C GLU A 145 -30.00 8.23 -8.27
N LEU A 146 -29.40 9.05 -7.40
CA LEU A 146 -28.41 8.56 -6.45
C LEU A 146 -28.98 7.44 -5.56
N LYS A 147 -30.18 7.62 -5.01
CA LYS A 147 -30.86 6.58 -4.20
C LYS A 147 -31.03 5.28 -4.98
N LYS A 148 -31.41 5.35 -6.26
CA LYS A 148 -31.54 4.17 -7.12
C LYS A 148 -30.18 3.47 -7.34
N CYS A 149 -29.13 4.24 -7.62
CA CYS A 149 -27.77 3.70 -7.79
C CYS A 149 -27.27 3.02 -6.51
N LEU A 150 -27.46 3.66 -5.35
CA LEU A 150 -27.06 3.07 -4.07
C LEU A 150 -27.82 1.79 -3.75
N ALA A 151 -29.12 1.75 -4.04
CA ALA A 151 -29.93 0.53 -3.88
C ALA A 151 -29.40 -0.64 -4.74
N VAL A 152 -29.00 -0.35 -5.98
CA VAL A 152 -28.38 -1.37 -6.86
C VAL A 152 -27.07 -1.88 -6.26
N ILE A 153 -26.19 -1.01 -5.81
CA ILE A 153 -24.91 -1.37 -5.15
C ILE A 153 -25.17 -2.27 -3.94
N GLN A 154 -26.07 -1.85 -3.06
CA GLN A 154 -26.37 -2.59 -1.84
C GLN A 154 -27.01 -3.96 -2.13
N HIS A 155 -27.97 -4.01 -3.06
CA HIS A 155 -28.69 -5.24 -3.37
C HIS A 155 -27.81 -6.25 -4.14
N LYS A 156 -27.06 -5.76 -5.15
CA LYS A 156 -26.28 -6.64 -6.04
C LYS A 156 -24.97 -7.12 -5.39
N HIS A 157 -24.32 -6.28 -4.60
CA HIS A 157 -23.00 -6.56 -4.02
C HIS A 157 -23.02 -6.79 -2.51
N GLY A 158 -24.15 -6.58 -1.84
CA GLY A 158 -24.29 -6.79 -0.40
C GLY A 158 -23.47 -5.83 0.46
N ILE A 159 -23.03 -4.69 -0.12
CA ILE A 159 -22.14 -3.74 0.53
C ILE A 159 -22.88 -2.91 1.56
N LYS A 160 -22.35 -2.85 2.77
CA LYS A 160 -22.98 -2.16 3.90
C LYS A 160 -22.35 -0.79 4.19
N GLU A 161 -21.08 -0.60 3.88
CA GLU A 161 -20.34 0.62 4.20
C GLU A 161 -20.15 1.48 2.94
N VAL A 162 -20.90 2.59 2.87
CA VAL A 162 -20.88 3.52 1.74
C VAL A 162 -20.77 4.95 2.24
N VAL A 163 -19.77 5.68 1.78
CA VAL A 163 -19.60 7.12 2.02
C VAL A 163 -19.80 7.87 0.71
N VAL A 164 -20.67 8.87 0.72
CA VAL A 164 -21.00 9.67 -0.47
C VAL A 164 -20.28 11.01 -0.42
N HIS A 165 -19.53 11.32 -1.48
CA HIS A 165 -18.89 12.62 -1.71
C HIS A 165 -19.56 13.30 -2.92
N ARG A 166 -20.02 14.53 -2.72
CA ARG A 166 -20.60 15.42 -3.74
C ARG A 166 -19.64 16.53 -4.09
#